data_ce4d525cfff94cd025e244c93b4f7fbb
#
_entry.id   ce4d525cfff94cd025e244c93b4f7fbb
#
_cell.length_a   1.000
_cell.length_b   1.000
_cell.length_c   1.000
_cell.angle_alpha   90.00
_cell.angle_beta   90.00
_cell.angle_gamma   90.00
#
_symmetry.space_group_name_H-M   'P 1'
#
loop_
_entity.id
_entity.type
_entity.pdbx_description
1 polymer ?
#
loop_
_entity_poly.entity_id
_entity_poly.type
_entity_poly.pdbx_seq_one_letter_code
_entity_poly.pdbx_strand_id
1 'polypeptide(L)'
;MPGKIKKNLFGYNEEMGFTKEELKEMSLSCPSLLCTDVQRKVVPQFEVLHNEAKIPHDVLAKFPSSLLAPWVPTRSRLRFLQSLGRDQFDPKLANYVSPELLTVKSDEIFCEKAARCSPVLFDDYQRTL
;
A
#
# COMPACT_ATOMS: atom_id res chain seq x y z
N MET A 1 -18.15 -16.12 4.87
CA MET A 1 -17.97 -17.57 4.69
C MET A 1 -16.76 -18.05 5.49
N PRO A 2 -16.94 -18.99 6.40
CA PRO A 2 -15.83 -19.41 7.28
C PRO A 2 -14.61 -19.91 6.53
N GLY A 3 -14.79 -20.65 5.43
CA GLY A 3 -13.68 -21.18 4.65
C GLY A 3 -12.85 -20.10 3.98
N LYS A 4 -13.49 -19.04 3.48
CA LYS A 4 -12.80 -17.93 2.82
C LYS A 4 -12.02 -17.10 3.85
N ILE A 5 -12.60 -16.85 5.01
CA ILE A 5 -11.93 -16.10 6.08
C ILE A 5 -10.70 -16.86 6.54
N LYS A 6 -10.80 -18.17 6.76
CA LYS A 6 -9.69 -19.01 7.19
C LYS A 6 -8.56 -19.03 6.15
N LYS A 7 -8.91 -19.15 4.88
CA LYS A 7 -7.97 -19.12 3.77
C LYS A 7 -7.24 -17.77 3.70
N ASN A 8 -7.97 -16.69 3.87
CA ASN A 8 -7.40 -15.35 3.84
C ASN A 8 -6.44 -15.11 5.00
N LEU A 9 -6.80 -15.54 6.21
CA LEU A 9 -5.91 -15.44 7.37
C LEU A 9 -4.61 -16.21 7.15
N PHE A 10 -4.69 -17.40 6.56
CA PHE A 10 -3.51 -18.17 6.20
C PHE A 10 -2.62 -17.39 5.21
N GLY A 11 -3.21 -16.81 4.16
CA GLY A 11 -2.48 -16.03 3.19
C GLY A 11 -1.75 -14.85 3.81
N TYR A 12 -2.40 -14.09 4.67
CA TYR A 12 -1.77 -12.96 5.34
C TYR A 12 -0.66 -13.38 6.29
N ASN A 13 -0.87 -14.45 7.03
CA ASN A 13 0.09 -14.90 8.04
C ASN A 13 1.25 -15.68 7.42
N GLU A 14 0.96 -16.72 6.65
CA GLU A 14 1.98 -17.64 6.14
C GLU A 14 2.63 -17.17 4.85
N GLU A 15 1.85 -16.63 3.92
CA GLU A 15 2.39 -16.20 2.62
C GLU A 15 2.99 -14.81 2.67
N MET A 16 2.34 -13.87 3.37
CA MET A 16 2.78 -12.47 3.42
C MET A 16 3.58 -12.14 4.68
N GLY A 17 3.52 -12.95 5.71
CA GLY A 17 4.37 -12.81 6.89
C GLY A 17 3.86 -11.88 7.98
N PHE A 18 2.59 -11.48 7.96
CA PHE A 18 2.02 -10.71 9.06
C PHE A 18 1.85 -11.58 10.30
N THR A 19 2.15 -11.02 11.48
CA THR A 19 1.95 -11.74 12.75
C THR A 19 0.46 -11.85 13.08
N LYS A 20 0.11 -12.77 13.99
CA LYS A 20 -1.27 -12.91 14.44
C LYS A 20 -1.78 -11.64 15.13
N GLU A 21 -0.93 -10.96 15.88
CA GLU A 21 -1.24 -9.70 16.53
C GLU A 21 -1.52 -8.59 15.51
N GLU A 22 -0.68 -8.49 14.49
CA GLU A 22 -0.88 -7.54 13.40
C GLU A 22 -2.19 -7.82 12.66
N LEU A 23 -2.46 -9.09 12.35
CA LEU A 23 -3.70 -9.48 11.67
C LEU A 23 -4.94 -9.16 12.49
N LYS A 24 -4.87 -9.33 13.81
CA LYS A 24 -5.99 -8.98 14.69
C LYS A 24 -6.32 -7.50 14.58
N GLU A 25 -5.32 -6.64 14.69
CA GLU A 25 -5.50 -5.20 14.58
C GLU A 25 -5.97 -4.78 13.19
N MET A 26 -5.38 -5.35 12.14
CA MET A 26 -5.76 -5.08 10.76
C MET A 26 -7.21 -5.47 10.49
N SER A 27 -7.63 -6.64 10.98
CA SER A 27 -8.99 -7.13 10.80
C SER A 27 -10.03 -6.29 11.53
N LEU A 28 -9.68 -5.75 12.70
CA LEU A 28 -10.55 -4.87 13.45
C LEU A 28 -10.75 -3.52 12.77
N SER A 29 -9.69 -2.96 12.19
CA SER A 29 -9.75 -1.66 11.52
C SER A 29 -10.23 -1.75 10.07
N CYS A 30 -10.04 -2.90 9.41
CA CYS A 30 -10.45 -3.10 8.02
C CYS A 30 -10.99 -4.51 7.80
N PRO A 31 -12.26 -4.77 8.22
CA PRO A 31 -12.86 -6.12 8.10
C PRO A 31 -12.91 -6.66 6.67
N SER A 32 -12.93 -5.77 5.67
CA SER A 32 -12.96 -6.16 4.25
C SER A 32 -11.78 -7.06 3.86
N LEU A 33 -10.67 -6.99 4.58
CA LEU A 33 -9.50 -7.85 4.33
C LEU A 33 -9.85 -9.33 4.47
N LEU A 34 -10.80 -9.68 5.33
CA LEU A 34 -11.19 -11.06 5.57
C LEU A 34 -12.06 -11.64 4.47
N CYS A 35 -12.71 -10.79 3.68
CA CYS A 35 -13.69 -11.17 2.67
C CYS A 35 -13.24 -10.93 1.23
N THR A 36 -12.08 -10.30 1.02
CA THR A 36 -11.58 -9.98 -0.32
C THR A 36 -10.90 -11.18 -0.98
N ASP A 37 -10.70 -11.09 -2.29
CA ASP A 37 -9.89 -12.06 -3.04
C ASP A 37 -8.42 -11.73 -2.83
N VAL A 38 -7.80 -12.37 -1.84
CA VAL A 38 -6.42 -12.09 -1.44
C VAL A 38 -5.44 -12.33 -2.58
N GLN A 39 -5.59 -13.44 -3.31
CA GLN A 39 -4.62 -13.81 -4.36
C GLN A 39 -4.65 -12.83 -5.54
N ARG A 40 -5.81 -12.32 -5.90
CA ARG A 40 -5.94 -11.40 -7.04
C ARG A 40 -5.67 -9.95 -6.68
N LYS A 41 -6.10 -9.53 -5.49
CA LYS A 41 -6.07 -8.12 -5.10
C LYS A 41 -4.96 -7.76 -4.14
N VAL A 42 -4.80 -8.55 -3.09
CA VAL A 42 -3.90 -8.19 -2.00
C VAL A 42 -2.46 -8.58 -2.29
N VAL A 43 -2.23 -9.78 -2.79
CA VAL A 43 -0.87 -10.26 -3.05
C VAL A 43 -0.10 -9.35 -4.01
N PRO A 44 -0.65 -8.96 -5.18
CA PRO A 44 0.06 -8.03 -6.06
C PRO A 44 0.33 -6.67 -5.41
N GLN A 45 -0.63 -6.14 -4.66
CA GLN A 45 -0.46 -4.86 -3.97
C GLN A 45 0.57 -4.98 -2.85
N PHE A 46 0.55 -6.07 -2.09
CA PHE A 46 1.56 -6.33 -1.06
C PHE A 46 2.96 -6.40 -1.66
N GLU A 47 3.12 -7.03 -2.81
CA GLU A 47 4.42 -7.08 -3.48
C GLU A 47 4.94 -5.68 -3.83
N VAL A 48 4.08 -4.80 -4.31
CA VAL A 48 4.47 -3.42 -4.58
C VAL A 48 4.86 -2.69 -3.30
N LEU A 49 4.02 -2.77 -2.27
CA LEU A 49 4.25 -2.02 -1.03
C LEU A 49 5.41 -2.56 -0.21
N HIS A 50 5.56 -3.87 -0.13
CA HIS A 50 6.59 -4.48 0.71
C HIS A 50 7.88 -4.79 -0.05
N ASN A 51 7.79 -5.40 -1.23
CA ASN A 51 8.99 -5.83 -1.95
C ASN A 51 9.61 -4.69 -2.76
N GLU A 52 8.82 -3.87 -3.44
CA GLU A 52 9.34 -2.77 -4.26
C GLU A 52 9.57 -1.49 -3.45
N ALA A 53 8.59 -1.06 -2.67
CA ALA A 53 8.70 0.13 -1.82
C ALA A 53 9.46 -0.13 -0.52
N LYS A 54 9.62 -1.39 -0.13
CA LYS A 54 10.32 -1.82 1.09
C LYS A 54 9.68 -1.29 2.37
N ILE A 55 8.36 -1.19 2.37
CA ILE A 55 7.61 -0.79 3.56
C ILE A 55 7.49 -2.00 4.50
N PRO A 56 7.91 -1.88 5.77
CA PRO A 56 7.87 -3.02 6.71
C PRO A 56 6.45 -3.44 7.07
N HIS A 57 6.29 -4.67 7.53
CA HIS A 57 5.00 -5.23 7.95
C HIS A 57 4.30 -4.40 9.01
N ASP A 58 5.04 -3.93 10.01
CA ASP A 58 4.47 -3.15 11.10
C ASP A 58 3.89 -1.81 10.63
N VAL A 59 4.49 -1.20 9.63
CA VAL A 59 3.96 0.03 9.03
C VAL A 59 2.71 -0.28 8.21
N LEU A 60 2.75 -1.33 7.38
CA LEU A 60 1.59 -1.73 6.58
C LEU A 60 0.41 -2.13 7.47
N ALA A 61 0.67 -2.77 8.61
CA ALA A 61 -0.38 -3.18 9.54
C ALA A 61 -1.15 -2.00 10.13
N LYS A 62 -0.54 -0.82 10.20
CA LYS A 62 -1.20 0.41 10.66
C LYS A 62 -2.09 1.05 9.60
N PHE A 63 -1.91 0.67 8.33
CA PHE A 63 -2.69 1.19 7.20
C PHE A 63 -3.23 0.03 6.37
N PRO A 64 -4.05 -0.86 6.96
CA PRO A 64 -4.46 -2.10 6.28
C PRO A 64 -5.28 -1.86 5.01
N SER A 65 -6.01 -0.75 4.92
CA SER A 65 -6.79 -0.42 3.73
C SER A 65 -5.90 -0.21 2.49
N SER A 66 -4.63 0.12 2.68
CA SER A 66 -3.68 0.28 1.57
C SER A 66 -3.49 -1.03 0.78
N LEU A 67 -3.67 -2.18 1.44
CA LEU A 67 -3.57 -3.48 0.80
C LEU A 67 -4.73 -3.77 -0.16
N LEU A 68 -5.84 -3.04 -0.03
CA LEU A 68 -7.00 -3.20 -0.90
C LEU A 68 -6.98 -2.29 -2.12
N ALA A 69 -6.01 -1.38 -2.20
CA ALA A 69 -5.87 -0.48 -3.35
C ALA A 69 -5.32 -1.22 -4.58
N PRO A 70 -5.63 -0.75 -5.80
CA PRO A 70 -5.12 -1.39 -7.02
C PRO A 70 -3.62 -1.22 -7.14
N TRP A 71 -2.92 -2.28 -7.50
CA TRP A 71 -1.45 -2.28 -7.53
C TRP A 71 -0.87 -1.46 -8.70
N VAL A 72 -1.56 -1.40 -9.83
CA VAL A 72 -1.03 -0.68 -11.00
C VAL A 72 -0.86 0.81 -10.74
N PRO A 73 -1.88 1.55 -10.26
CA PRO A 73 -1.68 2.96 -9.89
C PRO A 73 -0.69 3.15 -8.76
N THR A 74 -0.67 2.25 -7.78
CA THR A 74 0.27 2.32 -6.66
C THR A 74 1.71 2.22 -7.16
N ARG A 75 1.98 1.28 -8.04
CA ARG A 75 3.32 1.11 -8.62
C ARG A 75 3.75 2.32 -9.43
N SER A 76 2.83 2.90 -10.20
CA SER A 76 3.11 4.11 -10.98
C SER A 76 3.50 5.28 -10.06
N ARG A 77 2.76 5.47 -8.98
CA ARG A 77 3.08 6.50 -7.99
C ARG A 77 4.41 6.25 -7.29
N LEU A 78 4.69 5.01 -6.92
CA LEU A 78 5.96 4.63 -6.31
C LEU A 78 7.13 4.98 -7.22
N ARG A 79 7.03 4.62 -8.50
CA ARG A 79 8.07 4.91 -9.48
C ARG A 79 8.28 6.41 -9.68
N PHE A 80 7.19 7.17 -9.65
CA PHE A 80 7.27 8.62 -9.72
C PHE A 80 8.00 9.20 -8.51
N LEU A 81 7.67 8.75 -7.30
CA LEU A 81 8.37 9.19 -6.09
C LEU A 81 9.85 8.83 -6.14
N GLN A 82 10.18 7.64 -6.62
CA GLN A 82 11.57 7.22 -6.78
C GLN A 82 12.32 8.13 -7.75
N SER A 83 11.67 8.53 -8.85
CA SER A 83 12.29 9.45 -9.83
C SER A 83 12.57 10.83 -9.25
N LEU A 84 11.80 11.25 -8.25
CA LEU A 84 11.97 12.53 -7.56
C LEU A 84 12.88 12.42 -6.33
N GLY A 85 13.29 11.21 -5.93
CA GLY A 85 14.01 10.99 -4.69
C GLY A 85 13.17 11.24 -3.45
N ARG A 86 11.85 11.05 -3.55
CA ARG A 86 10.89 11.32 -2.47
C ARG A 86 10.16 10.08 -1.97
N ASP A 87 10.73 8.91 -2.21
CA ASP A 87 10.21 7.61 -1.78
C ASP A 87 10.66 7.26 -0.36
N GLN A 88 10.40 8.16 0.58
CA GLN A 88 10.77 7.99 1.98
C GLN A 88 9.58 7.43 2.75
N PHE A 89 9.67 6.17 3.19
CA PHE A 89 8.58 5.43 3.82
C PHE A 89 8.85 5.08 5.29
N ASP A 90 9.90 5.64 5.90
CA ASP A 90 10.20 5.44 7.30
C ASP A 90 9.51 6.53 8.13
N PRO A 91 8.55 6.14 9.01
CA PRO A 91 7.81 7.14 9.80
C PRO A 91 8.67 7.89 10.81
N LYS A 92 9.89 7.42 11.07
CA LYS A 92 10.82 8.07 12.02
C LYS A 92 11.61 9.21 11.38
N LEU A 93 11.61 9.29 10.05
CA LEU A 93 12.38 10.28 9.31
C LEU A 93 11.49 11.39 8.76
N ALA A 94 12.09 12.53 8.44
CA ALA A 94 11.38 13.64 7.82
C ALA A 94 10.87 13.28 6.42
N ASN A 95 9.82 13.95 5.99
CA ASN A 95 9.23 13.77 4.67
C ASN A 95 8.64 12.36 4.46
N TYR A 96 8.11 11.79 5.51
CA TYR A 96 7.48 10.48 5.49
C TYR A 96 6.26 10.46 4.59
N VAL A 97 6.21 9.45 3.70
CA VAL A 97 5.03 9.13 2.88
C VAL A 97 4.40 7.86 3.44
N SER A 98 3.19 7.98 4.00
CA SER A 98 2.49 6.81 4.53
C SER A 98 1.91 5.95 3.42
N PRO A 99 1.65 4.66 3.68
CA PRO A 99 0.90 3.83 2.73
C PRO A 99 -0.47 4.42 2.36
N GLU A 100 -1.09 5.13 3.29
CA GLU A 100 -2.36 5.83 3.03
C GLU A 100 -2.21 6.90 1.96
N LEU A 101 -1.15 7.72 2.03
CA LEU A 101 -0.90 8.75 1.02
C LEU A 101 -0.52 8.15 -0.33
N LEU A 102 0.23 7.06 -0.33
CA LEU A 102 0.62 6.38 -1.57
C LEU A 102 -0.61 5.80 -2.30
N THR A 103 -1.64 5.42 -1.56
CA THR A 103 -2.84 4.77 -2.09
C THR A 103 -4.09 5.63 -2.05
N VAL A 104 -3.97 6.90 -1.72
CA VAL A 104 -5.11 7.82 -1.69
C VAL A 104 -5.76 7.91 -3.07
N LYS A 105 -7.09 8.02 -3.12
CA LYS A 105 -7.82 7.99 -4.39
C LYS A 105 -7.52 9.19 -5.29
N SER A 106 -7.27 10.35 -4.71
CA SER A 106 -7.04 11.59 -5.46
C SER A 106 -5.57 11.74 -5.84
N ASP A 107 -5.28 11.87 -7.13
CA ASP A 107 -3.93 12.18 -7.61
C ASP A 107 -3.48 13.56 -7.15
N GLU A 108 -4.41 14.50 -7.00
CA GLU A 108 -4.09 15.85 -6.51
C GLU A 108 -3.57 15.81 -5.08
N ILE A 109 -4.23 15.05 -4.20
CA ILE A 109 -3.78 14.89 -2.82
C ILE A 109 -2.43 14.18 -2.77
N PHE A 110 -2.25 13.14 -3.59
CA PHE A 110 -0.98 12.44 -3.69
C PHE A 110 0.14 13.41 -4.11
N CYS A 111 -0.08 14.20 -5.15
CA CYS A 111 0.91 15.15 -5.63
C CYS A 111 1.23 16.23 -4.59
N GLU A 112 0.22 16.76 -3.93
CA GLU A 112 0.41 17.81 -2.93
C GLU A 112 1.14 17.31 -1.68
N LYS A 113 0.71 16.18 -1.14
CA LYS A 113 1.17 15.72 0.19
C LYS A 113 2.29 14.69 0.15
N ALA A 114 2.33 13.85 -0.86
CA ALA A 114 3.37 12.82 -0.97
C ALA A 114 4.51 13.26 -1.89
N ALA A 115 4.21 13.55 -3.15
CA ALA A 115 5.22 13.97 -4.12
C ALA A 115 5.66 15.42 -3.95
N ARG A 116 4.82 16.24 -3.36
CA ARG A 116 5.06 17.68 -3.13
C ARG A 116 5.39 18.41 -4.42
N CYS A 117 4.59 18.16 -5.43
CA CYS A 117 4.76 18.72 -6.76
C CYS A 117 3.40 19.06 -7.39
N SER A 118 3.44 19.73 -8.55
CA SER A 118 2.24 20.00 -9.32
C SER A 118 1.64 18.71 -9.89
N PRO A 119 0.31 18.55 -9.93
CA PRO A 119 -0.33 17.42 -10.61
C PRO A 119 0.05 17.31 -12.08
N VAL A 120 0.37 18.42 -12.74
CA VAL A 120 0.81 18.43 -14.14
C VAL A 120 2.09 17.62 -14.32
N LEU A 121 3.03 17.71 -13.37
CA LEU A 121 4.29 16.97 -13.44
C LEU A 121 4.05 15.47 -13.38
N PHE A 122 3.14 15.01 -12.53
CA PHE A 122 2.79 13.61 -12.43
C PHE A 122 2.06 13.12 -13.69
N ASP A 123 1.14 13.93 -14.21
CA ASP A 123 0.42 13.62 -15.45
C ASP A 123 1.40 13.45 -16.63
N ASP A 124 2.36 14.35 -16.75
CA ASP A 124 3.40 14.27 -17.78
C ASP A 124 4.25 13.00 -17.62
N TYR A 125 4.61 12.64 -16.39
CA TYR A 125 5.37 11.40 -16.12
C TYR A 125 4.57 10.16 -16.58
N GLN A 126 3.28 10.12 -16.27
CA GLN A 126 2.43 8.99 -16.65
C GLN A 126 2.32 8.84 -18.17
N ARG A 127 2.37 9.92 -18.92
CA ARG A 127 2.33 9.89 -20.39
C ARG A 127 3.60 9.34 -21.01
N THR A 128 4.71 9.31 -20.28
CA THR A 128 5.97 8.78 -20.80
C THR A 128 6.13 7.27 -20.57
N LEU A 129 5.21 6.66 -19.85
CA LEU A 129 5.28 5.23 -19.53
C LEU A 129 4.78 4.33 -20.67
#